data_fb6521ccd76ff634764ca76a47e92065
#
_entry.id   fb6521ccd76ff634764ca76a47e92065
#
_cell.length_a   1.000
_cell.length_b   1.000
_cell.length_c   1.000
_cell.angle_alpha   90.00
_cell.angle_beta   90.00
_cell.angle_gamma   90.00
#
_symmetry.space_group_name_H-M   'P 1'
#
loop_
_entity.id
_entity.type
_entity.pdbx_description
1 polymer ?
#
loop_
_entity_poly.entity_id
_entity_poly.type
_entity_poly.pdbx_seq_one_letter_code
_entity_poly.pdbx_strand_id
1 'polypeptide(L)'
;NPWFTAELDQERQDCLRLQPDKYDHIWEGGYETVNEGAYFAKQLAEAKAQHRIGAVSADPLMTLRAFVDIGGTGKNADSFSLWVVQFIGLQIRVVDYYEAQGQPMSTHVQWLRDRGYTPDRLQIWLPHDGEKADTVFAVTPKSALESIGYHVTHVPNQGKGAAMKRV
;
A
#
# COMPACT_ATOMS: atom_id res chain seq x y z
N ASN A 1 22.97 -34.37 -20.59
CA ASN A 1 23.66 -33.84 -19.40
C ASN A 1 23.69 -34.92 -18.33
N PRO A 2 24.90 -35.45 -17.91
CA PRO A 2 24.98 -36.54 -16.95
C PRO A 2 24.42 -36.21 -15.55
N TRP A 3 24.15 -34.94 -15.28
CA TRP A 3 23.54 -34.46 -14.01
C TRP A 3 22.02 -34.41 -14.07
N PHE A 4 21.43 -34.56 -15.25
CA PHE A 4 19.98 -34.52 -15.42
C PHE A 4 19.47 -35.93 -15.66
N THR A 5 19.01 -36.57 -14.58
CA THR A 5 18.56 -37.96 -14.59
C THR A 5 17.13 -38.10 -15.14
N ALA A 6 16.73 -39.35 -15.43
CA ALA A 6 15.36 -39.61 -15.88
C ALA A 6 14.31 -39.25 -14.82
N GLU A 7 14.69 -39.44 -13.53
CA GLU A 7 13.83 -39.06 -12.39
C GLU A 7 13.64 -37.54 -12.35
N LEU A 8 14.70 -36.74 -12.54
CA LEU A 8 14.62 -35.29 -12.57
C LEU A 8 13.79 -34.82 -13.77
N ASP A 9 13.88 -35.48 -14.93
CA ASP A 9 13.03 -35.13 -16.06
C ASP A 9 11.55 -35.43 -15.80
N GLN A 10 11.25 -36.52 -15.10
CA GLN A 10 9.90 -36.84 -14.67
C GLN A 10 9.36 -35.81 -13.70
N GLU A 11 10.14 -35.40 -12.70
CA GLU A 11 9.75 -34.34 -11.76
C GLU A 11 9.50 -33.01 -12.48
N ARG A 12 10.33 -32.66 -13.46
CA ARG A 12 10.16 -31.47 -14.30
C ARG A 12 8.84 -31.50 -15.07
N GLN A 13 8.51 -32.64 -15.69
CA GLN A 13 7.25 -32.81 -16.43
C GLN A 13 6.05 -32.78 -15.49
N ASP A 14 6.15 -33.38 -14.32
CA ASP A 14 5.10 -33.34 -13.30
C ASP A 14 4.92 -31.93 -12.74
N CYS A 15 5.99 -31.17 -12.53
CA CYS A 15 5.92 -29.75 -12.15
C CYS A 15 5.19 -28.93 -13.21
N LEU A 16 5.54 -29.09 -14.49
CA LEU A 16 4.88 -28.38 -15.59
C LEU A 16 3.37 -28.69 -15.66
N ARG A 17 2.99 -29.93 -15.36
CA ARG A 17 1.60 -30.39 -15.41
C ARG A 17 0.81 -29.99 -14.17
N LEU A 18 1.39 -30.09 -12.97
CA LEU A 18 0.69 -29.91 -11.69
C LEU A 18 0.83 -28.51 -11.11
N GLN A 19 1.94 -27.81 -11.40
CA GLN A 19 2.27 -26.48 -10.88
C GLN A 19 2.93 -25.62 -11.97
N PRO A 20 2.21 -25.33 -13.08
CA PRO A 20 2.77 -24.61 -14.22
C PRO A 20 3.24 -23.19 -13.86
N ASP A 21 2.62 -22.58 -12.86
CA ASP A 21 2.96 -21.26 -12.32
C ASP A 21 4.32 -21.22 -11.60
N LYS A 22 4.79 -22.37 -11.10
CA LYS A 22 6.10 -22.49 -10.44
C LYS A 22 7.20 -23.03 -11.36
N TYR A 23 6.84 -23.55 -12.53
CA TYR A 23 7.78 -24.24 -13.42
C TYR A 23 8.98 -23.36 -13.79
N ASP A 24 8.73 -22.13 -14.20
CA ASP A 24 9.75 -21.19 -14.63
C ASP A 24 10.75 -20.87 -13.52
N HIS A 25 10.25 -20.70 -12.28
CA HIS A 25 11.09 -20.46 -11.11
C HIS A 25 11.97 -21.67 -10.75
N ILE A 26 11.35 -22.87 -10.74
CA ILE A 26 12.03 -24.09 -10.26
C ILE A 26 13.03 -24.63 -11.31
N TRP A 27 12.65 -24.59 -12.59
CA TRP A 27 13.38 -25.30 -13.64
C TRP A 27 14.13 -24.41 -14.63
N GLU A 28 13.69 -23.19 -14.86
CA GLU A 28 14.27 -22.29 -15.84
C GLU A 28 15.02 -21.08 -15.19
N GLY A 29 15.06 -21.02 -13.84
CA GLY A 29 15.72 -19.93 -13.11
C GLY A 29 14.97 -18.61 -13.16
N GLY A 30 13.70 -18.64 -13.48
CA GLY A 30 12.84 -17.47 -13.44
C GLY A 30 12.63 -16.97 -12.00
N TYR A 31 12.26 -15.70 -11.85
CA TYR A 31 11.86 -15.17 -10.55
C TYR A 31 10.49 -15.71 -10.15
N GLU A 32 10.34 -16.03 -8.86
CA GLU A 32 9.04 -16.41 -8.31
C GLU A 32 8.06 -15.25 -8.48
N THR A 33 7.01 -15.45 -9.27
CA THR A 33 6.03 -14.41 -9.61
C THR A 33 4.83 -14.40 -8.67
N VAL A 34 4.63 -15.49 -7.91
CA VAL A 34 3.50 -15.66 -6.98
C VAL A 34 4.01 -16.28 -5.69
N ASN A 35 4.08 -15.50 -4.62
CA ASN A 35 4.31 -16.05 -3.28
C ASN A 35 3.03 -16.75 -2.80
N GLU A 36 3.10 -18.05 -2.54
CA GLU A 36 2.04 -18.77 -1.85
C GLU A 36 1.73 -18.08 -0.51
N GLY A 37 0.47 -17.72 -0.31
CA GLY A 37 0.03 -16.98 0.90
C GLY A 37 -0.01 -15.45 0.74
N ALA A 38 0.43 -14.89 -0.35
CA ALA A 38 0.22 -13.46 -0.61
C ALA A 38 -1.27 -13.17 -0.89
N TYR A 39 -1.88 -12.35 -0.04
CA TYR A 39 -3.32 -12.06 -0.07
C TYR A 39 -3.82 -11.53 -1.43
N PHE A 40 -3.02 -10.74 -2.13
CA PHE A 40 -3.42 -10.04 -3.35
C PHE A 40 -2.61 -10.42 -4.59
N ALA A 41 -1.85 -11.53 -4.56
CA ALA A 41 -0.98 -11.93 -5.67
C ALA A 41 -1.75 -12.08 -6.99
N LYS A 42 -2.89 -12.77 -6.97
CA LYS A 42 -3.75 -12.97 -8.16
C LYS A 42 -4.29 -11.65 -8.69
N GLN A 43 -4.81 -10.81 -7.82
CA GLN A 43 -5.38 -9.50 -8.18
C GLN A 43 -4.33 -8.56 -8.76
N LEU A 44 -3.11 -8.57 -8.20
CA LEU A 44 -2.00 -7.78 -8.73
C LEU A 44 -1.50 -8.30 -10.08
N ALA A 45 -1.39 -9.61 -10.25
CA ALA A 45 -1.04 -10.22 -11.53
C ALA A 45 -2.07 -9.87 -12.61
N GLU A 46 -3.36 -9.96 -12.29
CA GLU A 46 -4.45 -9.59 -13.18
C GLU A 46 -4.43 -8.09 -13.51
N ALA A 47 -4.21 -7.24 -12.51
CA ALA A 47 -4.10 -5.79 -12.72
C ALA A 47 -2.93 -5.44 -13.64
N LYS A 48 -1.80 -6.14 -13.52
CA LYS A 48 -0.63 -5.99 -14.39
C LYS A 48 -0.92 -6.46 -15.81
N ALA A 49 -1.53 -7.64 -15.97
CA ALA A 49 -1.90 -8.18 -17.28
C ALA A 49 -2.91 -7.30 -18.03
N GLN A 50 -3.80 -6.63 -17.31
CA GLN A 50 -4.78 -5.68 -17.84
C GLN A 50 -4.24 -4.25 -17.99
N HIS A 51 -2.94 -4.03 -17.80
CA HIS A 51 -2.29 -2.71 -17.86
C HIS A 51 -2.93 -1.65 -16.94
N ARG A 52 -3.50 -2.08 -15.80
CA ARG A 52 -4.09 -1.18 -14.80
C ARG A 52 -3.07 -0.59 -13.82
N ILE A 53 -1.82 -1.07 -13.86
CA ILE A 53 -0.70 -0.58 -13.05
C ILE A 53 0.18 0.29 -13.94
N GLY A 54 0.31 1.58 -13.60
CA GLY A 54 1.09 2.56 -14.35
C GLY A 54 0.84 3.97 -13.86
N ALA A 55 1.15 4.97 -14.68
CA ALA A 55 0.87 6.38 -14.36
C ALA A 55 -0.65 6.63 -14.41
N VAL A 56 -1.23 6.98 -13.27
CA VAL A 56 -2.67 7.27 -13.13
C VAL A 56 -2.85 8.77 -12.89
N SER A 57 -3.53 9.42 -13.82
CA SER A 57 -3.85 10.84 -13.68
C SER A 57 -5.06 11.06 -12.77
N ALA A 58 -4.95 12.04 -11.88
CA ALA A 58 -6.07 12.52 -11.09
C ALA A 58 -7.05 13.32 -11.97
N ASP A 59 -8.33 13.15 -11.71
CA ASP A 59 -9.37 14.04 -12.25
C ASP A 59 -9.33 15.37 -11.46
N PRO A 60 -9.11 16.52 -12.11
CA PRO A 60 -8.98 17.80 -11.42
C PRO A 60 -10.27 18.30 -10.76
N LEU A 61 -11.42 17.76 -11.16
CA LEU A 61 -12.73 18.13 -10.63
C LEU A 61 -13.18 17.29 -9.42
N MET A 62 -12.43 16.21 -9.13
CA MET A 62 -12.79 15.27 -8.07
C MET A 62 -11.85 15.40 -6.87
N THR A 63 -12.44 15.37 -5.68
CA THR A 63 -11.69 15.40 -4.41
C THR A 63 -10.70 14.24 -4.30
N LEU A 64 -9.48 14.54 -3.90
CA LEU A 64 -8.46 13.56 -3.52
C LEU A 64 -8.67 13.15 -2.06
N ARG A 65 -8.39 11.89 -1.77
CA ARG A 65 -8.39 11.36 -0.41
C ARG A 65 -7.06 10.68 -0.11
N ALA A 66 -6.45 11.05 1.01
CA ALA A 66 -5.26 10.40 1.52
C ALA A 66 -5.65 9.44 2.65
N PHE A 67 -5.30 8.18 2.51
CA PHE A 67 -5.42 7.19 3.58
C PHE A 67 -4.04 6.95 4.17
N VAL A 68 -3.94 7.11 5.48
CA VAL A 68 -2.67 7.12 6.20
C VAL A 68 -2.58 5.94 7.16
N ASP A 69 -1.41 5.33 7.21
CA ASP A 69 -0.94 4.51 8.32
C ASP A 69 0.19 5.29 9.01
N ILE A 70 -0.01 5.61 10.30
CA ILE A 70 0.84 6.62 10.96
C ILE A 70 2.23 6.08 11.27
N GLY A 71 2.37 4.77 11.48
CA GLY A 71 3.65 4.21 11.91
C GLY A 71 4.13 4.80 13.25
N GLY A 72 5.44 4.97 13.39
CA GLY A 72 6.07 5.51 14.60
C GLY A 72 7.24 6.44 14.30
N THR A 73 7.73 7.14 15.35
CA THR A 73 8.83 8.11 15.22
C THR A 73 10.22 7.56 15.63
N GLY A 74 10.31 6.31 16.09
CA GLY A 74 11.57 5.70 16.49
C GLY A 74 12.38 5.15 15.33
N LYS A 75 13.69 4.95 15.52
CA LYS A 75 14.60 4.39 14.49
C LYS A 75 14.17 2.99 13.99
N ASN A 76 13.48 2.22 14.83
CA ASN A 76 12.98 0.88 14.53
C ASN A 76 11.44 0.85 14.50
N ALA A 77 10.80 2.01 14.36
CA ALA A 77 9.36 2.10 14.29
C ALA A 77 8.84 1.72 12.90
N ASP A 78 7.56 1.34 12.82
CA ASP A 78 6.89 1.13 11.56
C ASP A 78 6.91 2.41 10.71
N SER A 79 6.94 2.25 9.40
CA SER A 79 6.92 3.37 8.47
C SER A 79 5.58 4.11 8.53
N PHE A 80 5.64 5.43 8.43
CA PHE A 80 4.48 6.21 8.02
C PHE A 80 4.21 5.94 6.54
N SER A 81 3.01 5.55 6.18
CA SER A 81 2.62 5.37 4.79
C SER A 81 1.34 6.13 4.45
N LEU A 82 1.23 6.58 3.19
CA LEU A 82 0.11 7.37 2.71
C LEU A 82 -0.21 6.99 1.26
N TRP A 83 -1.49 6.72 1.00
CA TRP A 83 -2.01 6.46 -0.32
C TRP A 83 -2.97 7.57 -0.73
N VAL A 84 -2.69 8.23 -1.86
CA VAL A 84 -3.59 9.23 -2.44
C VAL A 84 -4.48 8.57 -3.47
N VAL A 85 -5.78 8.66 -3.28
CA VAL A 85 -6.78 8.00 -4.13
C VAL A 85 -7.92 8.91 -4.53
N GLN A 86 -8.57 8.56 -5.64
CA GLN A 86 -9.86 9.12 -6.06
C GLN A 86 -10.88 8.01 -6.26
N PHE A 87 -12.12 8.31 -5.90
CA PHE A 87 -13.29 7.46 -6.18
C PHE A 87 -14.09 8.12 -7.28
N ILE A 88 -14.16 7.49 -8.45
CA ILE A 88 -14.85 8.00 -9.63
C ILE A 88 -15.86 6.95 -10.11
N GLY A 89 -17.12 7.12 -9.75
CA GLY A 89 -18.15 6.09 -9.96
C GLY A 89 -17.77 4.81 -9.21
N LEU A 90 -17.60 3.70 -9.93
CA LEU A 90 -17.17 2.41 -9.39
C LEU A 90 -15.65 2.19 -9.44
N GLN A 91 -14.89 3.18 -9.90
CA GLN A 91 -13.44 3.07 -10.01
C GLN A 91 -12.74 3.65 -8.78
N ILE A 92 -11.73 2.96 -8.32
CA ILE A 92 -10.76 3.46 -7.34
C ILE A 92 -9.46 3.70 -8.10
N ARG A 93 -9.05 4.97 -8.17
CA ARG A 93 -7.77 5.36 -8.78
C ARG A 93 -6.76 5.63 -7.67
N VAL A 94 -5.72 4.81 -7.60
CA VAL A 94 -4.56 5.09 -6.74
C VAL A 94 -3.64 6.01 -7.53
N VAL A 95 -3.53 7.26 -7.08
CA VAL A 95 -2.84 8.33 -7.81
C VAL A 95 -1.39 8.44 -7.37
N ASP A 96 -1.12 8.29 -6.08
CA ASP A 96 0.21 8.46 -5.51
C ASP A 96 0.39 7.63 -4.24
N TYR A 97 1.65 7.38 -3.90
CA TYR A 97 2.06 6.67 -2.70
C TYR A 97 3.29 7.34 -2.08
N TYR A 98 3.31 7.39 -0.78
CA TYR A 98 4.44 7.88 0.00
C TYR A 98 4.69 6.97 1.20
N GLU A 99 5.95 6.73 1.49
CA GLU A 99 6.39 6.01 2.67
C GLU A 99 7.67 6.63 3.21
N ALA A 100 7.76 6.75 4.54
CA ALA A 100 8.98 7.21 5.21
C ALA A 100 9.03 6.68 6.64
N GLN A 101 10.21 6.25 7.07
CA GLN A 101 10.44 5.72 8.40
C GLN A 101 11.10 6.77 9.31
N GLY A 102 10.61 6.88 10.54
CA GLY A 102 11.25 7.69 11.60
C GLY A 102 11.27 9.20 11.34
N GLN A 103 10.44 9.70 10.43
CA GLN A 103 10.37 11.11 10.08
C GLN A 103 9.34 11.86 10.93
N PRO A 104 9.58 13.14 11.26
CA PRO A 104 8.58 13.96 11.93
C PRO A 104 7.41 14.32 11.00
N MET A 105 6.26 14.63 11.57
CA MET A 105 5.05 15.02 10.85
C MET A 105 5.28 16.17 9.84
N SER A 106 6.17 17.09 10.15
CA SER A 106 6.55 18.19 9.26
C SER A 106 7.11 17.73 7.92
N THR A 107 7.87 16.63 7.89
CA THR A 107 8.41 16.05 6.66
C THR A 107 7.28 15.47 5.79
N HIS A 108 6.31 14.79 6.39
CA HIS A 108 5.14 14.24 5.68
C HIS A 108 4.28 15.36 5.10
N VAL A 109 4.07 16.42 5.85
CA VAL A 109 3.36 17.63 5.38
C VAL A 109 4.10 18.31 4.25
N GLN A 110 5.42 18.41 4.32
CA GLN A 110 6.22 19.01 3.25
C GLN A 110 6.09 18.21 1.96
N TRP A 111 6.11 16.88 2.03
CA TRP A 111 5.88 16.04 0.87
C TRP A 111 4.51 16.30 0.21
N LEU A 112 3.44 16.43 1.02
CA LEU A 112 2.11 16.79 0.49
C LEU A 112 2.13 18.12 -0.27
N ARG A 113 2.79 19.13 0.28
CA ARG A 113 2.91 20.46 -0.34
C ARG A 113 3.71 20.43 -1.64
N ASP A 114 4.83 19.73 -1.67
CA ASP A 114 5.70 19.60 -2.83
C ASP A 114 5.00 18.91 -4.00
N ARG A 115 4.04 18.02 -3.69
CA ARG A 115 3.19 17.33 -4.67
C ARG A 115 1.93 18.12 -5.05
N GLY A 116 1.70 19.29 -4.47
CA GLY A 116 0.52 20.12 -4.72
C GLY A 116 -0.78 19.57 -4.11
N TYR A 117 -0.65 18.69 -3.11
CA TYR A 117 -1.78 18.19 -2.32
C TYR A 117 -2.16 19.21 -1.24
N THR A 118 -2.80 20.29 -1.65
CA THR A 118 -3.20 21.39 -0.78
C THR A 118 -4.45 21.08 0.03
N PRO A 119 -4.70 21.79 1.17
CA PRO A 119 -5.85 21.54 2.03
C PRO A 119 -7.23 21.64 1.34
N ASP A 120 -7.34 22.46 0.33
CA ASP A 120 -8.59 22.65 -0.46
C ASP A 120 -8.86 21.47 -1.42
N ARG A 121 -7.85 20.66 -1.74
CA ARG A 121 -7.95 19.57 -2.72
C ARG A 121 -7.91 18.19 -2.10
N LEU A 122 -7.35 18.04 -0.90
CA LEU A 122 -7.08 16.77 -0.26
C LEU A 122 -7.80 16.65 1.08
N GLN A 123 -8.57 15.58 1.25
CA GLN A 123 -9.08 15.13 2.54
C GLN A 123 -8.20 14.01 3.08
N ILE A 124 -7.85 14.06 4.37
CA ILE A 124 -6.97 13.08 5.01
C ILE A 124 -7.78 12.16 5.92
N TRP A 125 -7.56 10.86 5.79
CA TRP A 125 -8.17 9.82 6.59
C TRP A 125 -7.11 9.15 7.44
N LEU A 126 -7.20 9.33 8.76
CA LEU A 126 -6.30 8.73 9.73
C LEU A 126 -6.89 7.46 10.33
N PRO A 127 -6.06 6.50 10.74
CA PRO A 127 -6.50 5.35 11.53
C PRO A 127 -6.97 5.79 12.92
N HIS A 128 -7.55 4.86 13.67
CA HIS A 128 -8.13 5.12 14.99
C HIS A 128 -7.14 5.64 16.05
N ASP A 129 -5.84 5.46 15.85
CA ASP A 129 -4.78 5.97 16.72
C ASP A 129 -4.28 7.38 16.33
N GLY A 130 -4.79 7.95 15.23
CA GLY A 130 -4.53 9.33 14.82
C GLY A 130 -4.96 10.40 15.83
N GLU A 131 -5.74 10.04 16.83
CA GLU A 131 -6.12 10.90 17.97
C GLU A 131 -5.26 10.68 19.21
N LYS A 132 -4.30 9.73 19.20
CA LYS A 132 -3.37 9.57 20.31
C LYS A 132 -2.40 10.74 20.33
N ALA A 133 -2.36 11.41 21.47
CA ALA A 133 -1.41 12.50 21.69
C ALA A 133 0.02 11.98 21.85
N ASP A 134 0.99 12.70 21.30
CA ASP A 134 2.38 12.54 21.69
C ASP A 134 2.52 12.85 23.20
N THR A 135 3.22 11.99 23.93
CA THR A 135 3.36 12.09 25.39
C THR A 135 4.12 13.33 25.84
N VAL A 136 4.88 13.94 24.93
CA VAL A 136 5.74 15.10 25.25
C VAL A 136 5.05 16.43 24.93
N PHE A 137 4.34 16.51 23.80
CA PHE A 137 3.81 17.78 23.30
C PHE A 137 2.29 17.87 23.32
N ALA A 138 1.59 16.84 23.72
CA ALA A 138 0.11 16.75 23.70
C ALA A 138 -0.53 17.05 22.32
N VAL A 139 0.24 16.97 21.23
CA VAL A 139 -0.21 17.22 19.87
C VAL A 139 -0.53 15.89 19.22
N THR A 140 -1.73 15.74 18.68
CA THR A 140 -2.11 14.55 17.91
C THR A 140 -1.77 14.74 16.43
N PRO A 141 -1.52 13.66 15.66
CA PRO A 141 -1.39 13.75 14.20
C PRO A 141 -2.57 14.47 13.56
N LYS A 142 -3.79 14.25 14.05
CA LYS A 142 -4.99 14.94 13.62
C LYS A 142 -4.91 16.45 13.83
N SER A 143 -4.64 16.89 15.08
CA SER A 143 -4.58 18.32 15.40
C SER A 143 -3.45 19.03 14.65
N ALA A 144 -2.32 18.36 14.41
CA ALA A 144 -1.23 18.92 13.62
C ALA A 144 -1.64 19.19 12.16
N LEU A 145 -2.36 18.26 11.53
CA LEU A 145 -2.84 18.42 10.16
C LEU A 145 -3.98 19.45 10.05
N GLU A 146 -4.90 19.45 11.01
CA GLU A 146 -6.00 20.44 11.07
C GLU A 146 -5.48 21.87 11.28
N SER A 147 -4.43 22.04 12.09
CA SER A 147 -3.82 23.37 12.35
C SER A 147 -3.25 24.03 11.10
N ILE A 148 -2.91 23.25 10.08
CA ILE A 148 -2.41 23.74 8.78
C ILE A 148 -3.46 23.71 7.68
N GLY A 149 -4.73 23.47 8.05
CA GLY A 149 -5.89 23.64 7.20
C GLY A 149 -6.45 22.38 6.53
N TYR A 150 -5.84 21.20 6.73
CA TYR A 150 -6.41 19.98 6.15
C TYR A 150 -7.70 19.55 6.85
N HIS A 151 -8.65 19.08 6.05
CA HIS A 151 -9.82 18.39 6.58
C HIS A 151 -9.43 16.94 6.93
N VAL A 152 -9.50 16.59 8.21
CA VAL A 152 -9.07 15.29 8.72
C VAL A 152 -10.25 14.50 9.25
N THR A 153 -10.45 13.31 8.72
CA THR A 153 -11.41 12.32 9.20
C THR A 153 -10.65 11.17 9.86
N HIS A 154 -11.15 10.68 10.96
CA HIS A 154 -10.56 9.53 11.63
C HIS A 154 -11.46 8.31 11.48
N VAL A 155 -10.86 7.15 11.20
CA VAL A 155 -11.58 5.89 11.07
C VAL A 155 -11.74 5.26 12.47
N PRO A 156 -12.98 4.97 12.92
CA PRO A 156 -13.20 4.36 14.22
C PRO A 156 -12.52 2.98 14.35
N ASN A 157 -12.10 2.65 15.55
CA ASN A 157 -11.58 1.31 15.85
C ASN A 157 -12.66 0.23 15.61
N GLN A 158 -12.37 -0.69 14.70
CA GLN A 158 -13.31 -1.74 14.31
C GLN A 158 -13.13 -3.04 15.11
N GLY A 159 -12.26 -3.03 16.13
CA GLY A 159 -12.02 -4.16 17.02
C GLY A 159 -11.12 -5.26 16.46
N LYS A 160 -10.86 -6.27 17.28
CA LYS A 160 -10.01 -7.40 16.92
C LYS A 160 -10.61 -8.21 15.75
N GLY A 161 -9.78 -8.60 14.80
CA GLY A 161 -10.17 -9.40 13.64
C GLY A 161 -10.79 -8.61 12.49
N ALA A 162 -10.92 -7.30 12.58
CA ALA A 162 -11.43 -6.47 11.49
C ALA A 162 -10.56 -6.56 10.21
N ALA A 163 -9.25 -6.73 10.35
CA ALA A 163 -8.35 -6.90 9.22
C ALA A 163 -8.71 -8.14 8.38
N MET A 164 -9.00 -9.27 9.02
CA MET A 164 -9.39 -10.52 8.35
C MET A 164 -10.74 -10.46 7.62
N LYS A 165 -11.60 -9.50 7.98
CA LYS A 165 -12.91 -9.31 7.34
C LYS A 165 -12.85 -8.41 6.10
N ARG A 166 -11.70 -7.81 5.82
CA ARG A 166 -11.50 -6.87 4.71
C ARG A 166 -10.77 -7.48 3.51
N VAL A 167 -10.37 -8.74 3.64
CA VAL A 167 -9.65 -9.51 2.59
C VAL A 167 -10.63 -10.35 1.79
#